data_45784e50024dc57775eddf02882e38a2
#
_entry.id   45784e50024dc57775eddf02882e38a2
#
_cell.length_a   1.000
_cell.length_b   1.000
_cell.length_c   1.000
_cell.angle_alpha   90.00
_cell.angle_beta   90.00
_cell.angle_gamma   90.00
#
_symmetry.space_group_name_H-M   'P 1'
#
loop_
_entity.id
_entity.type
_entity.pdbx_description
1 polymer ?
#
loop_
_entity_poly.entity_id
_entity_poly.type
_entity_poly.pdbx_seq_one_letter_code
_entity_poly.pdbx_strand_id
1 'polypeptide(L)'
;MSTTPRGYEPFETGPLTEPTAPEFERDQADDVLDPLPYQREYLNYGETYHAIVTGIGAGKTTALIQRIALNAQVWNPGRTGVVVVPTVPSLRNVLIPELRKWGYLQIGEWFPSKNRWTLPNDSTVIFESADNDRKIQRLRGPNIAWFGMDEPSTIAKTAWDVMVGRLREGDYINAFVSGTPKGFNWVYDTFVDPDEALDNTNLVTGVSSKDNPHLPDIYTDEILEQYEGQFYEQEVLGQFTRFEGLIYPWFDDGNLVSETPEQYDEVIYGVDWGHNNPSTILALVRDGETWTAVEEHYETRQTVNDHSRAMQDMQDRWGPGAVYCDPSEPANIDQFQRDGLDARKAENDVTPGIQHVSSMREKLRVVETCQNLRNEFSQYQYKDGQDTPEKVNDHLMDSLRYALFTYMTPDGAPSAGAFGTPANRRGGNQWR
;
A
#
# COMPACT_ATOMS: atom_id res chain seq x y z
N MET A 1 -25.05 27.05 21.41
CA MET A 1 -26.15 26.24 21.99
C MET A 1 -26.08 24.90 21.30
N SER A 2 -25.56 23.91 22.02
CA SER A 2 -25.41 22.53 21.50
C SER A 2 -26.80 21.92 21.35
N THR A 3 -27.22 21.65 20.13
CA THR A 3 -28.43 20.87 19.86
C THR A 3 -28.01 19.42 19.70
N THR A 4 -28.07 18.66 20.78
CA THR A 4 -28.01 17.20 20.72
C THR A 4 -29.20 16.71 19.88
N PRO A 5 -28.99 15.87 18.86
CA PRO A 5 -30.10 15.28 18.12
C PRO A 5 -30.97 14.44 19.07
N ARG A 6 -32.28 14.59 19.01
CA ARG A 6 -33.22 13.83 19.82
C ARG A 6 -33.18 12.36 19.38
N GLY A 7 -32.85 11.47 20.30
CA GLY A 7 -33.03 10.03 20.15
C GLY A 7 -31.73 9.19 20.13
N TYR A 8 -30.59 9.79 20.41
CA TYR A 8 -29.36 9.03 20.59
C TYR A 8 -29.27 8.55 22.05
N GLU A 9 -29.48 7.26 22.29
CA GLU A 9 -28.94 6.60 23.48
C GLU A 9 -27.60 5.99 23.07
N PRO A 10 -26.48 6.43 23.64
CA PRO A 10 -25.20 5.78 23.38
C PRO A 10 -25.36 4.31 23.75
N PHE A 11 -24.88 3.45 22.87
CA PHE A 11 -24.77 2.03 23.15
C PHE A 11 -24.12 1.88 24.53
N GLU A 12 -24.82 1.30 25.51
CA GLU A 12 -24.23 1.06 26.82
C GLU A 12 -22.94 0.29 26.62
N THR A 13 -21.85 0.82 27.19
CA THR A 13 -20.51 0.25 27.13
C THR A 13 -20.37 -1.00 28.01
N GLY A 14 -21.30 -1.92 27.84
CA GLY A 14 -21.14 -3.31 28.26
C GLY A 14 -20.25 -4.04 27.24
N PRO A 15 -19.65 -5.17 27.58
CA PRO A 15 -19.13 -6.07 26.58
C PRO A 15 -20.19 -6.20 25.49
N LEU A 16 -19.79 -6.15 24.19
CA LEU A 16 -20.71 -6.40 23.08
C LEU A 16 -21.35 -7.74 23.37
N THR A 17 -22.46 -7.68 24.10
CA THR A 17 -23.17 -8.88 24.52
C THR A 17 -23.63 -9.54 23.27
N GLU A 18 -22.96 -10.58 22.96
CA GLU A 18 -23.25 -11.67 22.05
C GLU A 18 -24.51 -11.48 21.21
N PRO A 19 -24.35 -11.14 19.93
CA PRO A 19 -25.22 -11.77 18.98
C PRO A 19 -24.72 -13.21 18.92
N THR A 20 -25.48 -14.14 19.47
CA THR A 20 -25.32 -15.58 19.43
C THR A 20 -24.28 -16.10 18.43
N ALA A 21 -23.00 -15.81 18.68
CA ALA A 21 -21.91 -16.50 18.03
C ALA A 21 -22.01 -17.97 18.48
N PRO A 22 -21.85 -18.94 17.57
CA PRO A 22 -21.74 -20.33 17.98
C PRO A 22 -20.66 -20.42 19.07
N GLU A 23 -20.90 -21.27 20.07
CA GLU A 23 -19.93 -21.51 21.15
C GLU A 23 -18.58 -21.85 20.54
N PHE A 24 -17.69 -20.85 20.46
CA PHE A 24 -16.27 -21.04 20.21
C PHE A 24 -15.66 -21.60 21.50
N GLU A 25 -14.68 -22.48 21.34
CA GLU A 25 -13.81 -22.88 22.44
C GLU A 25 -13.22 -21.61 23.06
N ARG A 26 -13.70 -21.24 24.23
CA ARG A 26 -13.58 -19.92 24.86
C ARG A 26 -12.16 -19.50 25.25
N ASP A 27 -11.21 -20.40 25.29
CA ASP A 27 -9.88 -20.14 25.87
C ASP A 27 -8.99 -19.16 25.08
N GLN A 28 -9.38 -18.77 23.88
CA GLN A 28 -8.68 -17.72 23.10
C GLN A 28 -9.61 -16.57 22.64
N ALA A 29 -10.90 -16.68 22.84
CA ALA A 29 -11.87 -15.71 22.34
C ALA A 29 -12.19 -14.60 23.35
N ASP A 30 -12.02 -14.83 24.63
CA ASP A 30 -12.42 -13.86 25.66
C ASP A 30 -11.59 -12.58 25.66
N ASP A 31 -10.30 -12.66 25.27
CA ASP A 31 -9.44 -11.46 25.12
C ASP A 31 -9.65 -10.72 23.79
N VAL A 32 -10.28 -11.33 22.83
CA VAL A 32 -10.27 -10.91 21.43
C VAL A 32 -11.59 -10.31 20.95
N LEU A 33 -12.67 -10.60 21.64
CA LEU A 33 -13.99 -10.00 21.36
C LEU A 33 -14.21 -8.68 22.12
N ASP A 34 -13.29 -8.27 22.99
CA ASP A 34 -13.36 -6.99 23.66
C ASP A 34 -12.67 -5.90 22.81
N PRO A 35 -13.43 -5.07 22.09
CA PRO A 35 -12.85 -4.04 21.25
C PRO A 35 -12.11 -3.01 22.09
N LEU A 36 -10.96 -2.55 21.60
CA LEU A 36 -10.20 -1.46 22.20
C LEU A 36 -11.07 -0.18 22.29
N PRO A 37 -10.78 0.76 23.21
CA PRO A 37 -11.63 1.92 23.44
C PRO A 37 -12.00 2.68 22.16
N TYR A 38 -11.04 2.93 21.27
CA TYR A 38 -11.28 3.61 20.00
C TYR A 38 -12.03 2.73 18.97
N GLN A 39 -11.89 1.40 19.05
CA GLN A 39 -12.71 0.50 18.24
C GLN A 39 -14.15 0.50 18.72
N ARG A 40 -14.41 0.57 20.02
CA ARG A 40 -15.77 0.69 20.59
C ARG A 40 -16.45 1.96 20.11
N GLU A 41 -15.72 3.08 20.06
CA GLU A 41 -16.23 4.33 19.51
C GLU A 41 -16.67 4.16 18.05
N TYR A 42 -15.84 3.55 17.22
CA TYR A 42 -16.22 3.24 15.83
C TYR A 42 -17.41 2.29 15.71
N LEU A 43 -17.61 1.39 16.67
CA LEU A 43 -18.71 0.41 16.68
C LEU A 43 -20.02 0.96 17.26
N ASN A 44 -20.07 2.23 17.66
CA ASN A 44 -21.30 2.85 18.15
C ASN A 44 -22.42 2.84 17.11
N TYR A 45 -23.65 2.77 17.62
CA TYR A 45 -24.88 2.87 16.84
C TYR A 45 -25.39 4.32 16.86
N GLY A 46 -25.96 4.80 15.76
CA GLY A 46 -26.69 6.08 15.75
C GLY A 46 -26.35 7.01 14.60
N GLU A 47 -25.07 7.20 14.28
CA GLU A 47 -24.66 8.04 13.17
C GLU A 47 -24.87 7.33 11.83
N THR A 48 -25.03 8.14 10.77
CA THR A 48 -25.15 7.62 9.40
C THR A 48 -23.78 7.24 8.84
N TYR A 49 -22.74 7.98 9.20
CA TYR A 49 -21.39 7.79 8.66
C TYR A 49 -20.41 7.46 9.78
N HIS A 50 -19.53 6.50 9.52
CA HIS A 50 -18.50 6.10 10.47
C HIS A 50 -17.16 5.94 9.77
N ALA A 51 -16.12 6.48 10.37
CA ALA A 51 -14.76 6.35 9.85
C ALA A 51 -13.80 5.93 10.97
N ILE A 52 -12.98 4.91 10.72
CA ILE A 52 -11.81 4.59 11.51
C ILE A 52 -10.59 4.69 10.61
N VAL A 53 -9.84 5.78 10.74
CA VAL A 53 -8.69 6.10 9.91
C VAL A 53 -7.50 6.34 10.83
N THR A 54 -6.68 5.31 11.03
CA THR A 54 -5.68 5.24 12.11
C THR A 54 -4.38 4.60 11.61
N GLY A 55 -3.35 4.55 12.47
CA GLY A 55 -2.05 3.95 12.14
C GLY A 55 -2.14 2.47 11.74
N ILE A 56 -1.10 1.98 11.05
CA ILE A 56 -0.97 0.55 10.70
C ILE A 56 -0.97 -0.31 11.97
N GLY A 57 -1.52 -1.51 11.90
CA GLY A 57 -1.55 -2.38 13.09
C GLY A 57 -2.49 -1.96 14.21
N ALA A 58 -3.19 -0.83 14.13
CA ALA A 58 -4.15 -0.38 15.14
C ALA A 58 -5.45 -1.22 15.22
N GLY A 59 -5.54 -2.35 14.51
CA GLY A 59 -6.70 -3.25 14.60
C GLY A 59 -7.92 -2.77 13.82
N LYS A 60 -7.75 -1.91 12.82
CA LYS A 60 -8.81 -1.39 11.94
C LYS A 60 -9.65 -2.48 11.29
N THR A 61 -8.98 -3.48 10.69
CA THR A 61 -9.65 -4.59 10.01
C THR A 61 -10.51 -5.40 10.98
N THR A 62 -10.06 -5.60 12.22
CA THR A 62 -10.85 -6.24 13.28
C THR A 62 -12.12 -5.43 13.57
N ALA A 63 -12.00 -4.12 13.75
CA ALA A 63 -13.17 -3.25 13.96
C ALA A 63 -14.12 -3.25 12.76
N LEU A 64 -13.58 -3.25 11.52
CA LEU A 64 -14.37 -3.33 10.30
C LEU A 64 -15.22 -4.60 10.25
N ILE A 65 -14.62 -5.78 10.48
CA ILE A 65 -15.36 -7.05 10.42
C ILE A 65 -16.38 -7.18 11.56
N GLN A 66 -16.08 -6.64 12.75
CA GLN A 66 -17.06 -6.56 13.83
C GLN A 66 -18.26 -5.69 13.43
N ARG A 67 -18.02 -4.53 12.82
CA ARG A 67 -19.09 -3.66 12.34
C ARG A 67 -19.91 -4.29 11.22
N ILE A 68 -19.28 -5.02 10.30
CA ILE A 68 -19.97 -5.82 9.26
C ILE A 68 -20.92 -6.82 9.93
N ALA A 69 -20.43 -7.54 10.94
CA ALA A 69 -21.22 -8.55 11.64
C ALA A 69 -22.38 -7.93 12.43
N LEU A 70 -22.15 -6.82 13.12
CA LEU A 70 -23.21 -6.06 13.84
C LEU A 70 -24.30 -5.57 12.89
N ASN A 71 -23.91 -5.00 11.74
CA ASN A 71 -24.89 -4.59 10.73
C ASN A 71 -25.71 -5.77 10.22
N ALA A 72 -25.08 -6.87 9.86
CA ALA A 72 -25.76 -8.00 9.26
C ALA A 72 -26.61 -8.79 10.25
N GLN A 73 -26.22 -8.86 11.54
CA GLN A 73 -26.89 -9.73 12.50
C GLN A 73 -27.85 -8.97 13.43
N VAL A 74 -27.50 -7.74 13.82
CA VAL A 74 -28.16 -7.02 14.90
C VAL A 74 -28.92 -5.81 14.39
N TRP A 75 -28.27 -4.92 13.63
CA TRP A 75 -28.85 -3.62 13.29
C TRP A 75 -29.73 -3.65 12.04
N ASN A 76 -29.42 -4.54 11.10
CA ASN A 76 -30.10 -4.65 9.82
C ASN A 76 -30.48 -6.10 9.48
N PRO A 77 -31.15 -6.85 10.37
CA PRO A 77 -31.54 -8.23 10.11
C PRO A 77 -32.42 -8.34 8.86
N GLY A 78 -32.19 -9.35 8.03
CA GLY A 78 -32.94 -9.59 6.79
C GLY A 78 -32.62 -8.61 5.66
N ARG A 79 -31.59 -7.75 5.81
CA ARG A 79 -31.24 -6.75 4.81
C ARG A 79 -29.95 -7.11 4.06
N THR A 80 -29.75 -6.41 2.93
CA THR A 80 -28.53 -6.52 2.14
C THR A 80 -27.54 -5.43 2.51
N GLY A 81 -26.29 -5.83 2.79
CA GLY A 81 -25.15 -4.94 2.92
C GLY A 81 -24.10 -5.23 1.87
N VAL A 82 -23.23 -4.27 1.61
CA VAL A 82 -22.10 -4.40 0.66
C VAL A 82 -20.81 -4.02 1.35
N VAL A 83 -19.75 -4.79 1.10
CA VAL A 83 -18.40 -4.44 1.52
C VAL A 83 -17.55 -4.24 0.27
N VAL A 84 -16.95 -3.08 0.15
CA VAL A 84 -16.09 -2.69 -0.98
C VAL A 84 -14.63 -2.71 -0.53
N VAL A 85 -13.80 -3.38 -1.31
CA VAL A 85 -12.36 -3.47 -1.07
C VAL A 85 -11.59 -2.95 -2.29
N PRO A 86 -10.31 -2.54 -2.15
CA PRO A 86 -9.54 -2.03 -3.29
C PRO A 86 -9.42 -3.05 -4.42
N THR A 87 -9.03 -4.28 -4.11
CA THR A 87 -8.71 -5.31 -5.11
C THR A 87 -9.26 -6.68 -4.73
N VAL A 88 -9.35 -7.57 -5.71
CA VAL A 88 -9.69 -9.00 -5.46
C VAL A 88 -8.66 -9.69 -4.57
N PRO A 89 -7.35 -9.48 -4.70
CA PRO A 89 -6.37 -9.98 -3.73
C PRO A 89 -6.64 -9.50 -2.30
N SER A 90 -6.94 -8.21 -2.07
CA SER A 90 -7.28 -7.69 -0.73
C SER A 90 -8.47 -8.45 -0.12
N LEU A 91 -9.51 -8.72 -0.92
CA LEU A 91 -10.65 -9.52 -0.48
C LEU A 91 -10.24 -10.92 -0.07
N ARG A 92 -9.49 -11.63 -0.95
CA ARG A 92 -9.22 -13.06 -0.79
C ARG A 92 -8.13 -13.37 0.22
N ASN A 93 -7.12 -12.50 0.30
CA ASN A 93 -5.92 -12.74 1.10
C ASN A 93 -5.95 -12.04 2.47
N VAL A 94 -6.82 -11.03 2.64
CA VAL A 94 -6.92 -10.27 3.89
C VAL A 94 -8.30 -10.41 4.51
N LEU A 95 -9.34 -9.83 3.91
CA LEU A 95 -10.64 -9.69 4.56
C LEU A 95 -11.35 -11.03 4.80
N ILE A 96 -11.41 -11.92 3.81
CA ILE A 96 -12.06 -13.24 3.96
C ILE A 96 -11.32 -14.14 4.96
N PRO A 97 -9.98 -14.24 4.97
CA PRO A 97 -9.24 -14.94 6.03
C PRO A 97 -9.53 -14.40 7.43
N GLU A 98 -9.57 -13.09 7.61
CA GLU A 98 -9.90 -12.48 8.91
C GLU A 98 -11.34 -12.80 9.34
N LEU A 99 -12.35 -12.67 8.47
CA LEU A 99 -13.73 -13.08 8.76
C LEU A 99 -13.82 -14.56 9.14
N ARG A 100 -12.99 -15.41 8.55
CA ARG A 100 -12.93 -16.85 8.86
C ARG A 100 -12.22 -17.11 10.19
N LYS A 101 -11.11 -16.46 10.46
CA LYS A 101 -10.33 -16.55 11.70
C LYS A 101 -11.21 -16.22 12.92
N TRP A 102 -12.04 -15.19 12.81
CA TRP A 102 -12.98 -14.76 13.82
C TRP A 102 -14.31 -15.55 13.83
N GLY A 103 -14.44 -16.58 12.98
CA GLY A 103 -15.59 -17.47 12.93
C GLY A 103 -16.85 -16.89 12.30
N TYR A 104 -16.86 -15.66 11.86
CA TYR A 104 -18.07 -15.03 11.30
C TYR A 104 -18.64 -15.79 10.10
N LEU A 105 -17.80 -16.31 9.20
CA LEU A 105 -18.26 -17.09 8.04
C LEU A 105 -18.83 -18.47 8.40
N GLN A 106 -18.73 -18.91 9.66
CA GLN A 106 -19.37 -20.13 10.14
C GLN A 106 -20.84 -19.88 10.54
N ILE A 107 -21.21 -18.61 10.70
CA ILE A 107 -22.59 -18.20 10.94
C ILE A 107 -23.27 -18.03 9.58
N GLY A 108 -23.95 -19.06 9.10
CA GLY A 108 -24.60 -19.02 7.79
C GLY A 108 -23.79 -19.66 6.68
N GLU A 109 -23.98 -19.23 5.45
CA GLU A 109 -23.40 -19.86 4.26
C GLU A 109 -22.56 -18.87 3.46
N TRP A 110 -21.28 -19.23 3.24
CA TRP A 110 -20.36 -18.49 2.37
C TRP A 110 -20.34 -19.08 0.96
N PHE A 111 -20.61 -18.25 -0.04
CA PHE A 111 -20.60 -18.58 -1.47
C PHE A 111 -19.37 -17.96 -2.18
N PRO A 112 -18.21 -18.65 -2.27
CA PRO A 112 -16.97 -18.09 -2.82
C PRO A 112 -17.07 -17.59 -4.25
N SER A 113 -17.87 -18.30 -5.09
CA SER A 113 -18.05 -17.94 -6.51
C SER A 113 -18.85 -16.66 -6.72
N LYS A 114 -19.61 -16.25 -5.71
CA LYS A 114 -20.48 -15.05 -5.73
C LYS A 114 -19.96 -13.94 -4.82
N ASN A 115 -18.87 -14.18 -4.08
CA ASN A 115 -18.39 -13.32 -3.00
C ASN A 115 -19.55 -12.87 -2.08
N ARG A 116 -20.35 -13.83 -1.61
CA ARG A 116 -21.56 -13.57 -0.84
C ARG A 116 -21.59 -14.40 0.42
N TRP A 117 -21.99 -13.75 1.52
CA TRP A 117 -22.28 -14.39 2.80
C TRP A 117 -23.75 -14.20 3.13
N THR A 118 -24.49 -15.28 3.36
CA THR A 118 -25.91 -15.29 3.72
C THR A 118 -26.07 -15.82 5.13
N LEU A 119 -26.77 -15.09 5.98
CA LEU A 119 -26.93 -15.41 7.38
C LEU A 119 -28.30 -16.07 7.65
N PRO A 120 -28.46 -16.78 8.80
CA PRO A 120 -29.74 -17.45 9.17
C PRO A 120 -30.92 -16.50 9.36
N ASN A 121 -30.66 -15.21 9.57
CA ASN A 121 -31.68 -14.15 9.69
C ASN A 121 -32.04 -13.52 8.34
N ASP A 122 -31.75 -14.19 7.23
CA ASP A 122 -31.98 -13.75 5.85
C ASP A 122 -31.14 -12.53 5.40
N SER A 123 -30.21 -12.06 6.23
CA SER A 123 -29.28 -11.01 5.83
C SER A 123 -28.28 -11.52 4.77
N THR A 124 -27.93 -10.63 3.86
CA THR A 124 -26.93 -10.92 2.82
C THR A 124 -25.84 -9.88 2.83
N VAL A 125 -24.58 -10.32 2.87
CA VAL A 125 -23.41 -9.46 2.68
C VAL A 125 -22.75 -9.79 1.34
N ILE A 126 -22.59 -8.80 0.48
CA ILE A 126 -21.95 -8.90 -0.83
C ILE A 126 -20.60 -8.23 -0.74
N PHE A 127 -19.54 -8.90 -1.21
CA PHE A 127 -18.18 -8.37 -1.22
C PHE A 127 -17.78 -8.07 -2.66
N GLU A 128 -17.40 -6.82 -2.92
CA GLU A 128 -17.01 -6.35 -4.26
C GLU A 128 -15.67 -5.63 -4.21
N SER A 129 -14.91 -5.69 -5.30
CA SER A 129 -13.69 -4.90 -5.47
C SER A 129 -13.93 -3.72 -6.40
N ALA A 130 -13.22 -2.61 -6.15
CA ALA A 130 -13.37 -1.36 -6.88
C ALA A 130 -12.06 -0.93 -7.59
N ASP A 131 -11.30 -1.88 -8.10
CA ASP A 131 -9.99 -1.70 -8.74
C ASP A 131 -10.06 -1.11 -10.17
N ASN A 132 -11.25 -0.91 -10.72
CA ASN A 132 -11.46 -0.23 -12.01
C ASN A 132 -12.89 0.25 -12.20
N ASP A 133 -13.09 1.18 -13.14
CA ASP A 133 -14.39 1.80 -13.43
C ASP A 133 -15.48 0.79 -13.75
N ARG A 134 -15.18 -0.30 -14.46
CA ARG A 134 -16.17 -1.33 -14.79
C ARG A 134 -16.71 -1.99 -13.53
N LYS A 135 -15.88 -2.23 -12.52
CA LYS A 135 -16.30 -2.80 -11.25
C LYS A 135 -17.09 -1.78 -10.43
N ILE A 136 -16.65 -0.53 -10.40
CA ILE A 136 -17.41 0.56 -9.77
C ILE A 136 -18.82 0.66 -10.36
N GLN A 137 -18.99 0.53 -11.69
CA GLN A 137 -20.32 0.53 -12.30
C GLN A 137 -21.20 -0.67 -11.87
N ARG A 138 -20.62 -1.82 -11.50
CA ARG A 138 -21.37 -2.97 -10.96
C ARG A 138 -21.95 -2.69 -9.57
N LEU A 139 -21.34 -1.79 -8.81
CA LEU A 139 -21.87 -1.34 -7.51
C LEU A 139 -23.26 -0.66 -7.63
N ARG A 140 -23.68 -0.29 -8.84
CA ARG A 140 -25.03 0.26 -9.12
C ARG A 140 -26.16 -0.78 -9.04
N GLY A 141 -25.90 -1.92 -8.43
CA GLY A 141 -26.84 -3.03 -8.26
C GLY A 141 -28.04 -2.73 -7.34
N PRO A 142 -28.35 -3.63 -6.39
CA PRO A 142 -29.55 -3.53 -5.54
C PRO A 142 -29.50 -2.33 -4.60
N ASN A 143 -30.66 -1.96 -4.05
CA ASN A 143 -30.72 -1.10 -2.88
C ASN A 143 -30.14 -1.86 -1.67
N ILE A 144 -29.54 -1.13 -0.75
CA ILE A 144 -28.87 -1.69 0.42
C ILE A 144 -29.22 -0.91 1.68
N ALA A 145 -29.07 -1.55 2.83
CA ALA A 145 -29.24 -0.91 4.13
C ALA A 145 -27.94 -0.25 4.62
N TRP A 146 -26.80 -0.84 4.28
CA TRP A 146 -25.49 -0.36 4.72
C TRP A 146 -24.39 -0.79 3.75
N PHE A 147 -23.27 -0.07 3.80
CA PHE A 147 -22.04 -0.51 3.16
C PHE A 147 -20.81 -0.15 3.98
N GLY A 148 -19.76 -0.95 3.85
CA GLY A 148 -18.43 -0.69 4.39
C GLY A 148 -17.40 -0.61 3.28
N MET A 149 -16.35 0.21 3.47
CA MET A 149 -15.19 0.26 2.60
C MET A 149 -13.91 -0.02 3.39
N ASP A 150 -13.11 -0.96 2.90
CA ASP A 150 -11.77 -1.21 3.41
C ASP A 150 -10.75 -0.44 2.58
N GLU A 151 -9.77 0.18 3.23
CA GLU A 151 -8.73 1.03 2.63
C GLU A 151 -9.29 2.04 1.60
N PRO A 152 -10.24 2.90 2.00
CA PRO A 152 -10.96 3.80 1.11
C PRO A 152 -10.03 4.78 0.38
N SER A 153 -8.92 5.17 0.99
CA SER A 153 -7.92 6.07 0.41
C SER A 153 -7.31 5.55 -0.90
N THR A 154 -7.40 4.25 -1.15
CA THR A 154 -6.92 3.60 -2.37
C THR A 154 -8.03 3.34 -3.40
N ILE A 155 -9.27 3.70 -3.08
CA ILE A 155 -10.44 3.53 -3.91
C ILE A 155 -10.87 4.90 -4.45
N ALA A 156 -11.25 4.97 -5.72
CA ALA A 156 -11.75 6.22 -6.29
C ALA A 156 -13.02 6.70 -5.59
N LYS A 157 -13.12 8.01 -5.30
CA LYS A 157 -14.30 8.64 -4.66
C LYS A 157 -15.62 8.28 -5.35
N THR A 158 -15.60 8.08 -6.67
CA THR A 158 -16.78 7.67 -7.43
C THR A 158 -17.41 6.37 -6.93
N ALA A 159 -16.64 5.46 -6.32
CA ALA A 159 -17.20 4.25 -5.69
C ALA A 159 -18.02 4.61 -4.45
N TRP A 160 -17.53 5.51 -3.61
CA TRP A 160 -18.27 6.04 -2.46
C TRP A 160 -19.57 6.72 -2.91
N ASP A 161 -19.53 7.62 -3.87
CA ASP A 161 -20.69 8.35 -4.37
C ASP A 161 -21.76 7.39 -4.95
N VAL A 162 -21.33 6.35 -5.65
CA VAL A 162 -22.21 5.30 -6.17
C VAL A 162 -22.89 4.54 -5.01
N MET A 163 -22.13 4.17 -3.99
CA MET A 163 -22.64 3.39 -2.85
C MET A 163 -23.59 4.20 -1.98
N VAL A 164 -23.27 5.45 -1.68
CA VAL A 164 -24.20 6.37 -0.98
C VAL A 164 -25.54 6.45 -1.71
N GLY A 165 -25.52 6.55 -3.04
CA GLY A 165 -26.74 6.54 -3.84
C GLY A 165 -27.55 5.23 -3.79
N ARG A 166 -27.04 4.15 -3.18
CA ARG A 166 -27.73 2.85 -3.02
C ARG A 166 -28.31 2.63 -1.62
N LEU A 167 -27.97 3.48 -0.65
CA LEU A 167 -28.51 3.44 0.72
C LEU A 167 -29.99 3.82 0.73
N ARG A 168 -30.89 2.85 0.60
CA ARG A 168 -32.34 3.09 0.41
C ARG A 168 -33.23 2.10 1.15
N GLU A 169 -32.67 1.20 1.95
CA GLU A 169 -33.42 0.16 2.66
C GLU A 169 -33.02 0.12 4.14
N GLY A 170 -33.98 -0.35 4.97
CA GLY A 170 -33.77 -0.55 6.41
C GLY A 170 -34.08 0.66 7.26
N ASP A 171 -34.14 0.44 8.54
CA ASP A 171 -34.48 1.45 9.56
C ASP A 171 -33.16 2.16 10.04
N TYR A 172 -32.04 1.49 9.94
CA TYR A 172 -30.70 2.04 10.24
C TYR A 172 -29.82 2.02 8.99
N ILE A 173 -29.89 3.10 8.25
CA ILE A 173 -29.05 3.31 7.07
C ILE A 173 -27.69 3.84 7.53
N ASN A 174 -26.62 3.12 7.21
CA ASN A 174 -25.28 3.59 7.55
C ASN A 174 -24.21 3.20 6.51
N ALA A 175 -23.16 4.02 6.46
CA ALA A 175 -21.95 3.78 5.66
C ALA A 175 -20.74 3.93 6.55
N PHE A 176 -19.73 3.08 6.34
CA PHE A 176 -18.55 3.11 7.17
C PHE A 176 -17.27 2.79 6.39
N VAL A 177 -16.16 3.37 6.84
CA VAL A 177 -14.86 3.18 6.23
C VAL A 177 -13.82 2.76 7.28
N SER A 178 -12.83 2.01 6.83
CA SER A 178 -11.70 1.57 7.63
C SER A 178 -10.43 1.65 6.80
N GLY A 179 -9.44 2.42 7.24
CA GLY A 179 -8.20 2.55 6.49
C GLY A 179 -7.11 3.33 7.19
N THR A 180 -5.98 3.46 6.52
CA THR A 180 -4.87 4.30 6.95
C THR A 180 -4.98 5.67 6.27
N PRO A 181 -4.64 6.78 6.95
CA PRO A 181 -4.58 8.09 6.31
C PRO A 181 -3.62 8.05 5.10
N LYS A 182 -3.95 8.77 4.02
CA LYS A 182 -3.07 8.90 2.85
C LYS A 182 -3.15 10.32 2.29
N GLY A 183 -2.38 11.23 2.89
CA GLY A 183 -2.44 12.65 2.53
C GLY A 183 -3.85 13.24 2.69
N PHE A 184 -4.05 14.43 2.17
CA PHE A 184 -5.36 15.10 2.16
C PHE A 184 -6.12 14.70 0.89
N ASN A 185 -6.71 13.51 0.91
CA ASN A 185 -7.50 12.96 -0.19
C ASN A 185 -9.01 13.05 0.13
N TRP A 186 -9.84 12.49 -0.75
CA TRP A 186 -11.29 12.51 -0.60
C TRP A 186 -11.82 11.92 0.72
N VAL A 187 -11.05 11.05 1.40
CA VAL A 187 -11.42 10.52 2.72
C VAL A 187 -11.26 11.62 3.76
N TYR A 188 -10.18 12.41 3.66
CA TYR A 188 -10.00 13.59 4.50
C TYR A 188 -11.17 14.58 4.29
N ASP A 189 -11.43 14.97 3.04
CA ASP A 189 -12.50 15.92 2.70
C ASP A 189 -13.87 15.44 3.21
N THR A 190 -14.14 14.13 3.09
CA THR A 190 -15.44 13.56 3.43
C THR A 190 -15.68 13.41 4.93
N PHE A 191 -14.62 13.15 5.73
CA PHE A 191 -14.80 12.75 7.14
C PHE A 191 -14.09 13.67 8.14
N VAL A 192 -13.08 14.42 7.70
CA VAL A 192 -12.16 15.14 8.62
C VAL A 192 -12.17 16.63 8.41
N ASP A 193 -12.24 17.11 7.16
CA ASP A 193 -12.17 18.54 6.84
C ASP A 193 -13.30 19.31 7.55
N PRO A 194 -12.96 20.38 8.33
CA PRO A 194 -13.96 21.12 9.10
C PRO A 194 -15.06 21.79 8.25
N ASP A 195 -14.76 22.06 6.98
CA ASP A 195 -15.65 22.81 6.09
C ASP A 195 -16.45 21.88 5.15
N GLU A 196 -15.92 20.69 4.85
CA GLU A 196 -16.49 19.77 3.85
C GLU A 196 -17.00 18.44 4.44
N ALA A 197 -16.57 18.05 5.66
CA ALA A 197 -16.94 16.78 6.25
C ALA A 197 -18.45 16.61 6.42
N LEU A 198 -18.90 15.37 6.21
CA LEU A 198 -20.31 15.03 6.30
C LEU A 198 -20.84 15.22 7.72
N ASP A 199 -21.99 15.85 7.83
CA ASP A 199 -22.76 15.88 9.09
C ASP A 199 -23.13 14.45 9.53
N ASN A 200 -23.37 14.27 10.83
CA ASN A 200 -23.75 12.98 11.40
C ASN A 200 -22.69 11.87 11.17
N THR A 201 -21.43 12.26 11.40
CA THR A 201 -20.26 11.38 11.26
C THR A 201 -19.67 11.05 12.64
N ASN A 202 -19.40 9.77 12.87
CA ASN A 202 -18.56 9.26 13.94
C ASN A 202 -17.16 9.01 13.36
N LEU A 203 -16.18 9.78 13.82
CA LEU A 203 -14.79 9.73 13.31
C LEU A 203 -13.84 9.29 14.41
N VAL A 204 -13.08 8.24 14.14
CA VAL A 204 -11.92 7.80 14.92
C VAL A 204 -10.66 8.00 14.08
N THR A 205 -9.80 8.90 14.51
CA THR A 205 -8.52 9.21 13.82
C THR A 205 -7.43 9.53 14.84
N GLY A 206 -6.17 9.61 14.38
CA GLY A 206 -5.03 9.96 15.24
C GLY A 206 -4.68 8.88 16.28
N VAL A 207 -5.12 7.65 16.08
CA VAL A 207 -4.75 6.51 16.93
C VAL A 207 -3.45 5.91 16.40
N SER A 208 -2.46 5.82 17.26
CA SER A 208 -1.16 5.25 16.91
C SER A 208 -1.20 3.72 16.85
N SER A 209 -0.34 3.16 16.03
CA SER A 209 -0.02 1.73 16.07
C SER A 209 0.36 1.26 17.47
N LYS A 210 1.06 2.12 18.23
CA LYS A 210 1.52 1.84 19.60
C LYS A 210 0.39 1.78 20.63
N ASP A 211 -0.81 2.25 20.30
CA ASP A 211 -2.00 2.17 21.16
C ASP A 211 -2.66 0.77 21.13
N ASN A 212 -2.20 -0.13 20.25
CA ASN A 212 -2.68 -1.49 20.20
C ASN A 212 -1.82 -2.43 21.07
N PRO A 213 -2.32 -2.85 22.24
CA PRO A 213 -1.57 -3.70 23.15
C PRO A 213 -1.38 -5.15 22.67
N HIS A 214 -2.00 -5.53 21.55
CA HIS A 214 -1.90 -6.87 20.98
C HIS A 214 -0.77 -7.00 19.94
N LEU A 215 -0.06 -5.91 19.64
CA LEU A 215 1.11 -5.97 18.75
C LEU A 215 2.30 -6.54 19.52
N PRO A 216 3.14 -7.38 18.88
CA PRO A 216 4.40 -7.83 19.49
C PRO A 216 5.34 -6.66 19.78
N ASP A 217 6.09 -6.73 20.90
CA ASP A 217 7.06 -5.69 21.28
C ASP A 217 8.06 -5.38 20.15
N ILE A 218 8.56 -6.40 19.46
CA ILE A 218 9.47 -6.22 18.32
C ILE A 218 8.86 -5.39 17.19
N TYR A 219 7.54 -5.45 17.01
CA TYR A 219 6.86 -4.65 15.99
C TYR A 219 6.84 -3.17 16.39
N THR A 220 6.54 -2.88 17.65
CA THR A 220 6.45 -1.51 18.18
C THR A 220 7.81 -0.87 18.41
N ASP A 221 8.83 -1.65 18.77
CA ASP A 221 10.14 -1.15 19.19
C ASP A 221 11.17 -1.13 18.05
N GLU A 222 11.05 -2.00 17.04
CA GLU A 222 12.02 -2.09 15.96
C GLU A 222 11.43 -1.80 14.59
N ILE A 223 10.24 -2.37 14.27
CA ILE A 223 9.68 -2.22 12.92
C ILE A 223 9.11 -0.84 12.71
N LEU A 224 8.38 -0.29 13.70
CA LEU A 224 7.81 1.05 13.58
C LEU A 224 8.88 2.16 13.58
N GLU A 225 10.06 1.92 14.15
CA GLU A 225 11.18 2.88 14.13
C GLU A 225 11.81 3.05 12.74
N GLN A 226 11.50 2.17 11.79
CA GLN A 226 11.94 2.32 10.40
C GLN A 226 11.15 3.39 9.63
N TYR A 227 10.00 3.83 10.18
CA TYR A 227 9.24 4.92 9.61
C TYR A 227 9.76 6.25 10.14
N GLU A 228 9.93 7.24 9.26
CA GLU A 228 10.45 8.56 9.62
C GLU A 228 9.63 9.69 9.00
N GLY A 229 9.72 10.90 9.59
CA GLY A 229 9.12 12.11 9.06
C GLY A 229 7.61 11.98 8.85
N GLN A 230 7.14 12.45 7.72
CA GLN A 230 5.70 12.46 7.38
C GLN A 230 5.09 11.04 7.28
N PHE A 231 5.88 10.03 6.89
CA PHE A 231 5.41 8.65 6.90
C PHE A 231 5.21 8.11 8.31
N TYR A 232 6.06 8.48 9.28
CA TYR A 232 5.83 8.11 10.66
C TYR A 232 4.54 8.73 11.20
N GLU A 233 4.31 10.01 10.91
CA GLU A 233 3.08 10.69 11.29
C GLU A 233 1.85 10.01 10.68
N GLN A 234 1.89 9.69 9.39
CA GLN A 234 0.79 9.05 8.68
C GLN A 234 0.59 7.59 9.07
N GLU A 235 1.61 6.76 8.90
CA GLU A 235 1.50 5.31 9.02
C GLU A 235 1.48 4.85 10.49
N VAL A 236 2.30 5.46 11.35
CA VAL A 236 2.43 5.06 12.76
C VAL A 236 1.48 5.82 13.67
N LEU A 237 1.43 7.15 13.55
CA LEU A 237 0.57 7.97 14.41
C LEU A 237 -0.88 8.08 13.91
N GLY A 238 -1.17 7.60 12.70
CA GLY A 238 -2.51 7.64 12.13
C GLY A 238 -3.03 9.04 11.86
N GLN A 239 -2.13 9.99 11.58
CA GLN A 239 -2.46 11.38 11.32
C GLN A 239 -2.56 11.65 9.82
N PHE A 240 -3.52 12.47 9.42
CA PHE A 240 -3.52 13.01 8.07
C PHE A 240 -2.41 14.05 7.97
N THR A 241 -1.43 13.77 7.13
CA THR A 241 -0.23 14.58 6.97
C THR A 241 -0.16 15.12 5.55
N ARG A 242 0.23 16.40 5.42
CA ARG A 242 0.40 17.03 4.13
C ARG A 242 1.81 16.72 3.61
N PHE A 243 1.87 15.94 2.55
CA PHE A 243 3.12 15.69 1.86
C PHE A 243 3.42 16.86 0.94
N GLU A 244 4.52 17.54 1.19
CA GLU A 244 4.99 18.70 0.42
C GLU A 244 6.50 18.63 0.22
N GLY A 245 6.98 19.12 -0.92
CA GLY A 245 8.39 19.21 -1.22
C GLY A 245 9.01 17.91 -1.72
N LEU A 246 10.32 17.84 -1.66
CA LEU A 246 11.09 16.71 -2.17
C LEU A 246 10.79 15.41 -1.43
N ILE A 247 10.74 14.32 -2.19
CA ILE A 247 10.54 12.97 -1.66
C ILE A 247 11.80 12.49 -0.95
N TYR A 248 12.97 12.87 -1.47
CA TYR A 248 14.28 12.50 -0.89
C TYR A 248 15.08 13.75 -0.48
N PRO A 249 14.60 14.55 0.51
CA PRO A 249 15.27 15.77 0.94
C PRO A 249 16.63 15.54 1.61
N TRP A 250 16.93 14.29 1.96
CA TRP A 250 18.18 13.84 2.55
C TRP A 250 19.31 13.64 1.52
N PHE A 251 18.98 13.61 0.22
CA PHE A 251 19.99 13.43 -0.82
C PHE A 251 20.77 14.74 -1.01
N ASP A 252 22.04 14.69 -0.74
CA ASP A 252 22.95 15.83 -0.82
C ASP A 252 24.35 15.42 -1.32
N ASP A 253 25.32 16.35 -1.24
CA ASP A 253 26.70 16.12 -1.66
C ASP A 253 27.38 14.97 -0.90
N GLY A 254 26.92 14.60 0.29
CA GLY A 254 27.40 13.46 1.06
C GLY A 254 27.05 12.09 0.43
N ASN A 255 26.04 12.07 -0.42
CA ASN A 255 25.66 10.88 -1.19
C ASN A 255 26.44 10.75 -2.51
N LEU A 256 27.18 11.78 -2.93
CA LEU A 256 27.91 11.78 -4.18
C LEU A 256 29.32 11.21 -4.00
N VAL A 257 29.74 10.45 -5.01
CA VAL A 257 31.10 9.91 -5.11
C VAL A 257 31.68 10.23 -6.48
N SER A 258 32.94 10.64 -6.51
CA SER A 258 33.64 11.01 -7.77
C SER A 258 34.14 9.79 -8.54
N GLU A 259 34.36 8.67 -7.87
CA GLU A 259 34.90 7.45 -8.44
C GLU A 259 33.98 6.26 -8.22
N THR A 260 33.94 5.36 -9.19
CA THR A 260 33.22 4.09 -9.06
C THR A 260 34.00 3.12 -8.18
N PRO A 261 33.36 2.26 -7.40
CA PRO A 261 34.03 1.22 -6.64
C PRO A 261 34.87 0.30 -7.57
N GLU A 262 36.15 0.11 -7.24
CA GLU A 262 37.01 -0.83 -7.99
C GLU A 262 36.64 -2.30 -7.77
N GLN A 263 36.02 -2.60 -6.64
CA GLN A 263 35.57 -3.92 -6.23
C GLN A 263 34.15 -3.79 -5.62
N TYR A 264 33.32 -4.75 -5.89
CA TYR A 264 31.96 -4.86 -5.34
C TYR A 264 31.54 -6.32 -5.31
N ASP A 265 30.60 -6.63 -4.43
CA ASP A 265 30.11 -7.98 -4.21
C ASP A 265 29.12 -8.40 -5.29
N GLU A 266 28.35 -7.45 -5.81
CA GLU A 266 27.18 -7.71 -6.64
C GLU A 266 26.79 -6.49 -7.48
N VAL A 267 26.13 -6.76 -8.61
CA VAL A 267 25.51 -5.73 -9.45
C VAL A 267 24.05 -6.09 -9.71
N ILE A 268 23.17 -5.10 -9.68
CA ILE A 268 21.78 -5.19 -10.10
C ILE A 268 21.43 -4.03 -11.02
N TYR A 269 20.34 -4.18 -11.76
CA TYR A 269 19.89 -3.19 -12.73
C TYR A 269 18.40 -2.90 -12.53
N GLY A 270 18.01 -1.63 -12.60
CA GLY A 270 16.63 -1.19 -12.65
C GLY A 270 16.28 -0.64 -14.03
N VAL A 271 15.07 -0.93 -14.53
CA VAL A 271 14.61 -0.50 -15.86
C VAL A 271 13.22 0.08 -15.77
N ASP A 272 13.07 1.32 -16.23
CA ASP A 272 11.76 1.94 -16.49
C ASP A 272 11.54 2.10 -18.00
N TRP A 273 10.34 1.73 -18.48
CA TRP A 273 10.01 1.75 -19.91
C TRP A 273 9.34 3.06 -20.30
N GLY A 274 9.88 3.72 -21.30
CA GLY A 274 9.29 4.88 -21.93
C GLY A 274 9.37 4.81 -23.45
N HIS A 275 8.53 5.54 -24.13
CA HIS A 275 8.61 5.73 -25.59
C HIS A 275 8.72 7.21 -25.97
N ASN A 276 7.72 8.01 -25.62
CA ASN A 276 7.79 9.47 -25.74
C ASN A 276 8.57 10.08 -24.58
N ASN A 277 8.45 9.49 -23.40
CA ASN A 277 9.29 9.75 -22.24
C ASN A 277 10.56 8.89 -22.32
N PRO A 278 11.61 9.22 -21.58
CA PRO A 278 12.80 8.41 -21.54
C PRO A 278 12.54 6.98 -21.04
N SER A 279 13.13 5.99 -21.72
CA SER A 279 13.41 4.70 -21.10
C SER A 279 14.73 4.79 -20.37
N THR A 280 14.78 4.24 -19.18
CA THR A 280 15.98 4.32 -18.35
C THR A 280 16.49 2.95 -17.91
N ILE A 281 17.81 2.86 -17.78
CA ILE A 281 18.49 1.73 -17.16
C ILE A 281 19.46 2.32 -16.14
N LEU A 282 19.41 1.81 -14.92
CA LEU A 282 20.29 2.20 -13.84
C LEU A 282 21.09 0.99 -13.34
N ALA A 283 22.41 1.08 -13.37
CA ALA A 283 23.29 0.09 -12.78
C ALA A 283 23.63 0.46 -11.34
N LEU A 284 23.44 -0.48 -10.42
CA LEU A 284 23.79 -0.34 -9.01
C LEU A 284 24.72 -1.47 -8.60
N VAL A 285 25.85 -1.11 -7.99
CA VAL A 285 26.80 -2.08 -7.43
C VAL A 285 26.75 -2.03 -5.90
N ARG A 286 26.96 -3.18 -5.26
CA ARG A 286 26.97 -3.31 -3.80
C ARG A 286 28.35 -3.67 -3.30
N ASP A 287 28.84 -2.90 -2.32
CA ASP A 287 30.02 -3.22 -1.52
C ASP A 287 29.63 -3.24 -0.05
N GLY A 288 29.62 -4.42 0.55
CA GLY A 288 29.11 -4.65 1.90
C GLY A 288 27.64 -4.25 2.02
N GLU A 289 27.36 -3.18 2.77
CA GLU A 289 26.00 -2.64 2.93
C GLU A 289 25.69 -1.43 2.05
N THR A 290 26.68 -0.92 1.32
CA THR A 290 26.55 0.30 0.52
C THR A 290 26.20 -0.04 -0.93
N TRP A 291 25.15 0.59 -1.45
CA TRP A 291 24.79 0.56 -2.85
C TRP A 291 25.26 1.84 -3.54
N THR A 292 25.87 1.70 -4.69
CA THR A 292 26.34 2.83 -5.50
C THR A 292 25.72 2.75 -6.90
N ALA A 293 24.98 3.78 -7.29
CA ALA A 293 24.55 3.98 -8.68
C ALA A 293 25.76 4.42 -9.50
N VAL A 294 26.19 3.58 -10.43
CA VAL A 294 27.47 3.73 -11.13
C VAL A 294 27.34 4.14 -12.59
N GLU A 295 26.22 3.83 -13.22
CA GLU A 295 25.96 4.18 -14.61
C GLU A 295 24.47 4.28 -14.88
N GLU A 296 24.07 5.25 -15.71
CA GLU A 296 22.70 5.45 -16.16
C GLU A 296 22.62 5.43 -17.69
N HIS A 297 21.53 4.88 -18.23
CA HIS A 297 21.09 5.04 -19.62
C HIS A 297 19.77 5.81 -19.60
N TYR A 298 19.65 6.85 -20.43
CA TYR A 298 18.50 7.77 -20.41
C TYR A 298 18.19 8.23 -21.84
N GLU A 299 17.27 7.52 -22.52
CA GLU A 299 17.03 7.75 -23.93
C GLU A 299 15.55 7.68 -24.30
N THR A 300 15.12 8.49 -25.25
CA THR A 300 13.76 8.51 -25.81
C THR A 300 13.71 7.90 -27.19
N ARG A 301 12.52 7.43 -27.60
CA ARG A 301 12.22 6.97 -28.96
C ARG A 301 13.10 5.83 -29.48
N GLN A 302 13.62 5.03 -28.59
CA GLN A 302 14.34 3.84 -28.93
C GLN A 302 13.43 2.61 -28.92
N THR A 303 13.86 1.56 -29.59
CA THR A 303 13.19 0.27 -29.58
C THR A 303 13.65 -0.59 -28.40
N VAL A 304 12.89 -1.63 -28.02
CA VAL A 304 13.32 -2.58 -27.01
C VAL A 304 14.65 -3.26 -27.36
N ASN A 305 14.94 -3.45 -28.65
CA ASN A 305 16.23 -4.02 -29.08
C ASN A 305 17.40 -3.06 -28.85
N ASP A 306 17.19 -1.75 -28.96
CA ASP A 306 18.22 -0.76 -28.65
C ASP A 306 18.50 -0.74 -27.14
N HIS A 307 17.45 -0.80 -26.32
CA HIS A 307 17.59 -0.92 -24.86
C HIS A 307 18.24 -2.25 -24.44
N SER A 308 17.93 -3.36 -25.14
CA SER A 308 18.58 -4.66 -24.88
C SER A 308 20.10 -4.60 -25.15
N ARG A 309 20.51 -3.93 -26.22
CA ARG A 309 21.94 -3.71 -26.50
C ARG A 309 22.60 -2.82 -25.45
N ALA A 310 21.94 -1.71 -25.08
CA ALA A 310 22.46 -0.82 -24.05
C ALA A 310 22.65 -1.57 -22.71
N MET A 311 21.70 -2.45 -22.34
CA MET A 311 21.81 -3.30 -21.17
C MET A 311 22.96 -4.29 -21.29
N GLN A 312 23.13 -4.95 -22.44
CA GLN A 312 24.26 -5.87 -22.67
C GLN A 312 25.61 -5.14 -22.59
N ASP A 313 25.72 -3.96 -23.22
CA ASP A 313 26.91 -3.11 -23.13
C ASP A 313 27.20 -2.69 -21.67
N MET A 314 26.17 -2.43 -20.88
CA MET A 314 26.30 -2.08 -19.45
C MET A 314 26.74 -3.31 -18.64
N GLN A 315 26.19 -4.49 -18.91
CA GLN A 315 26.63 -5.74 -18.29
C GLN A 315 28.07 -6.16 -18.70
N ASP A 316 28.51 -5.81 -19.88
CA ASP A 316 29.91 -6.01 -20.29
C ASP A 316 30.90 -5.18 -19.45
N ARG A 317 30.46 -4.01 -18.96
CA ARG A 317 31.24 -3.14 -18.07
C ARG A 317 31.17 -3.55 -16.61
N TRP A 318 29.96 -3.82 -16.12
CA TRP A 318 29.68 -4.03 -14.69
C TRP A 318 29.44 -5.49 -14.30
N GLY A 319 29.34 -6.39 -15.26
CA GLY A 319 29.08 -7.81 -15.03
C GLY A 319 27.60 -8.19 -15.12
N PRO A 320 27.32 -9.49 -15.19
CA PRO A 320 25.96 -10.01 -15.21
C PRO A 320 25.30 -9.82 -13.84
N GLY A 321 24.02 -9.45 -13.86
CA GLY A 321 23.21 -9.26 -12.64
C GLY A 321 21.73 -9.33 -12.94
N ALA A 322 20.89 -9.38 -11.90
CA ALA A 322 19.46 -9.35 -12.04
C ALA A 322 18.98 -7.98 -12.59
N VAL A 323 18.03 -8.02 -13.52
CA VAL A 323 17.47 -6.84 -14.19
C VAL A 323 16.01 -6.72 -13.78
N TYR A 324 15.70 -5.76 -12.92
CA TYR A 324 14.36 -5.51 -12.40
C TYR A 324 13.64 -4.50 -13.27
N CYS A 325 12.63 -4.94 -13.99
CA CYS A 325 11.96 -4.15 -15.02
C CYS A 325 10.55 -3.74 -14.59
N ASP A 326 10.16 -2.52 -14.95
CA ASP A 326 8.76 -2.08 -14.85
C ASP A 326 7.83 -3.18 -15.39
N PRO A 327 6.86 -3.63 -14.60
CA PRO A 327 5.92 -4.70 -14.98
C PRO A 327 4.87 -4.27 -16.01
N SER A 328 4.77 -2.98 -16.36
CA SER A 328 3.75 -2.44 -17.27
C SER A 328 3.89 -2.98 -18.70
N GLU A 329 5.12 -3.32 -19.13
CA GLU A 329 5.45 -3.79 -20.47
C GLU A 329 6.02 -5.23 -20.48
N PRO A 330 5.18 -6.26 -20.26
CA PRO A 330 5.66 -7.65 -20.17
C PRO A 330 6.38 -8.15 -21.42
N ALA A 331 5.99 -7.63 -22.61
CA ALA A 331 6.63 -8.00 -23.87
C ALA A 331 8.10 -7.56 -23.95
N ASN A 332 8.45 -6.44 -23.34
CA ASN A 332 9.83 -5.95 -23.28
C ASN A 332 10.67 -6.82 -22.34
N ILE A 333 10.09 -7.24 -21.22
CA ILE A 333 10.74 -8.19 -20.28
C ILE A 333 11.01 -9.52 -21.00
N ASP A 334 10.01 -10.06 -21.71
CA ASP A 334 10.15 -11.29 -22.49
C ASP A 334 11.26 -11.14 -23.57
N GLN A 335 11.41 -9.97 -24.18
CA GLN A 335 12.48 -9.72 -25.15
C GLN A 335 13.87 -9.72 -24.48
N PHE A 336 14.02 -9.04 -23.35
CA PHE A 336 15.27 -9.05 -22.57
C PHE A 336 15.67 -10.49 -22.20
N GLN A 337 14.69 -11.32 -21.76
CA GLN A 337 14.95 -12.72 -21.44
C GLN A 337 15.40 -13.53 -22.66
N ARG A 338 14.79 -13.31 -23.84
CA ARG A 338 15.22 -13.96 -25.11
C ARG A 338 16.65 -13.56 -25.50
N ASP A 339 17.04 -12.35 -25.17
CA ASP A 339 18.39 -11.81 -25.45
C ASP A 339 19.42 -12.28 -24.40
N GLY A 340 19.02 -13.13 -23.44
CA GLY A 340 19.87 -13.77 -22.45
C GLY A 340 20.08 -12.97 -21.16
N LEU A 341 19.31 -11.90 -20.93
CA LEU A 341 19.34 -11.11 -19.71
C LEU A 341 18.49 -11.77 -18.61
N ASP A 342 18.92 -11.68 -17.35
CA ASP A 342 18.14 -12.13 -16.18
C ASP A 342 17.08 -11.07 -15.80
N ALA A 343 16.16 -10.82 -16.75
CA ALA A 343 15.11 -9.84 -16.61
C ALA A 343 13.94 -10.39 -15.81
N ARG A 344 13.50 -9.63 -14.81
CA ARG A 344 12.45 -9.98 -13.85
C ARG A 344 11.47 -8.83 -13.72
N LYS A 345 10.21 -9.14 -13.38
CA LYS A 345 9.23 -8.12 -13.00
C LYS A 345 9.66 -7.46 -11.70
N ALA A 346 9.64 -6.14 -11.66
CA ALA A 346 9.84 -5.39 -10.43
C ALA A 346 8.57 -5.34 -9.58
N GLU A 347 8.76 -5.20 -8.27
CA GLU A 347 7.71 -4.76 -7.36
C GLU A 347 7.41 -3.28 -7.60
N ASN A 348 6.15 -2.96 -7.89
CA ASN A 348 5.75 -1.63 -8.37
C ASN A 348 5.02 -0.77 -7.32
N ASP A 349 4.95 -1.21 -6.08
CA ASP A 349 4.31 -0.44 -5.01
C ASP A 349 5.11 0.83 -4.71
N VAL A 350 4.50 1.99 -4.99
CA VAL A 350 5.19 3.30 -4.98
C VAL A 350 5.57 3.70 -3.56
N THR A 351 4.61 3.78 -2.64
CA THR A 351 4.86 4.26 -1.27
C THR A 351 5.83 3.35 -0.50
N PRO A 352 5.66 2.01 -0.47
CA PRO A 352 6.65 1.13 0.17
C PRO A 352 8.04 1.22 -0.47
N GLY A 353 8.10 1.36 -1.79
CA GLY A 353 9.37 1.52 -2.51
C GLY A 353 10.08 2.83 -2.17
N ILE A 354 9.35 3.95 -2.05
CA ILE A 354 9.92 5.24 -1.60
C ILE A 354 10.47 5.11 -0.18
N GLN A 355 9.73 4.49 0.73
CA GLN A 355 10.18 4.26 2.11
C GLN A 355 11.44 3.41 2.15
N HIS A 356 11.50 2.34 1.32
CA HIS A 356 12.68 1.49 1.25
C HIS A 356 13.90 2.27 0.79
N VAL A 357 13.82 3.06 -0.30
CA VAL A 357 14.94 3.92 -0.76
C VAL A 357 15.33 4.92 0.33
N SER A 358 14.37 5.53 1.02
CA SER A 358 14.64 6.45 2.14
C SER A 358 15.38 5.78 3.31
N SER A 359 15.05 4.52 3.62
CA SER A 359 15.75 3.76 4.68
C SER A 359 17.21 3.49 4.35
N MET A 360 17.58 3.61 3.07
CA MET A 360 18.95 3.40 2.58
C MET A 360 19.78 4.68 2.49
N ARG A 361 19.30 5.82 2.97
CA ARG A 361 19.96 7.13 2.85
C ARG A 361 21.44 7.14 3.21
N GLU A 362 21.83 6.45 4.30
CA GLU A 362 23.22 6.34 4.75
C GLU A 362 24.07 5.37 3.90
N LYS A 363 23.39 4.48 3.18
CA LYS A 363 23.99 3.38 2.41
C LYS A 363 23.91 3.57 0.90
N LEU A 364 23.23 4.61 0.43
CA LEU A 364 23.10 4.92 -1.01
C LEU A 364 24.12 5.98 -1.43
N ARG A 365 24.84 5.68 -2.50
CA ARG A 365 25.79 6.58 -3.16
C ARG A 365 25.44 6.68 -4.64
N VAL A 366 25.78 7.81 -5.24
CA VAL A 366 25.59 8.08 -6.66
C VAL A 366 26.88 8.64 -7.24
N VAL A 367 27.39 8.05 -8.31
CA VAL A 367 28.57 8.59 -8.99
C VAL A 367 28.21 9.90 -9.68
N GLU A 368 29.08 10.89 -9.58
CA GLU A 368 28.84 12.25 -10.12
C GLU A 368 28.47 12.28 -11.61
N THR A 369 28.87 11.25 -12.36
CA THR A 369 28.55 11.13 -13.79
C THR A 369 27.08 10.75 -14.06
N CYS A 370 26.33 10.25 -13.08
CA CYS A 370 24.89 9.98 -13.19
C CYS A 370 24.09 11.28 -13.05
N GLN A 371 24.19 12.14 -14.06
CA GLN A 371 23.65 13.51 -14.00
C GLN A 371 22.13 13.55 -14.03
N ASN A 372 21.48 12.67 -14.81
CA ASN A 372 20.01 12.62 -14.86
C ASN A 372 19.44 12.13 -13.54
N LEU A 373 20.03 11.10 -12.93
CA LEU A 373 19.59 10.61 -11.61
C LEU A 373 19.71 11.70 -10.54
N ARG A 374 20.82 12.44 -10.53
CA ARG A 374 21.02 13.59 -9.61
C ARG A 374 19.97 14.69 -9.84
N ASN A 375 19.70 15.00 -11.11
CA ASN A 375 18.67 15.98 -11.46
C ASN A 375 17.29 15.54 -11.00
N GLU A 376 16.93 14.27 -11.19
CA GLU A 376 15.66 13.73 -10.72
C GLU A 376 15.56 13.75 -9.19
N PHE A 377 16.60 13.39 -8.44
CA PHE A 377 16.63 13.54 -6.98
C PHE A 377 16.30 14.97 -6.53
N SER A 378 16.81 15.97 -7.24
CA SER A 378 16.60 17.39 -6.91
C SER A 378 15.20 17.92 -7.27
N GLN A 379 14.42 17.17 -8.02
CA GLN A 379 13.09 17.57 -8.54
C GLN A 379 11.96 16.62 -8.12
N TYR A 380 12.29 15.40 -7.66
CA TYR A 380 11.31 14.39 -7.31
C TYR A 380 10.53 14.79 -6.07
N GLN A 381 9.27 15.19 -6.28
CA GLN A 381 8.44 15.80 -5.24
C GLN A 381 7.07 15.14 -5.16
N TYR A 382 6.44 15.33 -4.01
CA TYR A 382 5.05 14.92 -3.82
C TYR A 382 4.09 15.83 -4.58
N LYS A 383 2.97 15.27 -5.05
CA LYS A 383 1.82 16.08 -5.44
C LYS A 383 1.33 16.84 -4.23
N ASP A 384 0.92 18.11 -4.45
CA ASP A 384 0.43 18.96 -3.38
C ASP A 384 -0.65 18.24 -2.55
N GLY A 385 -0.37 18.07 -1.26
CA GLY A 385 -1.26 17.45 -0.29
C GLY A 385 -1.47 15.93 -0.41
N GLN A 386 -0.76 15.23 -1.29
CA GLN A 386 -0.91 13.78 -1.52
C GLN A 386 0.40 13.03 -1.22
N ASP A 387 0.31 11.79 -0.77
CA ASP A 387 1.44 10.89 -0.53
C ASP A 387 1.97 10.18 -1.80
N THR A 388 1.63 10.71 -2.96
CA THR A 388 2.05 10.17 -4.25
C THR A 388 2.96 11.15 -4.97
N PRO A 389 4.02 10.69 -5.68
CA PRO A 389 4.90 11.57 -6.43
C PRO A 389 4.19 12.24 -7.61
N GLU A 390 4.66 13.44 -7.97
CA GLU A 390 4.38 13.99 -9.28
C GLU A 390 5.06 13.15 -10.35
N LYS A 391 4.29 12.83 -11.40
CA LYS A 391 4.78 12.06 -12.55
C LYS A 391 5.49 12.98 -13.56
N VAL A 392 6.59 13.59 -13.12
CA VAL A 392 7.41 14.50 -13.92
C VAL A 392 8.88 14.20 -13.65
N ASN A 393 9.63 13.79 -14.70
CA ASN A 393 11.04 13.47 -14.61
C ASN A 393 11.36 12.49 -13.46
N ASP A 394 10.63 11.37 -13.40
CA ASP A 394 10.72 10.38 -12.34
C ASP A 394 11.25 8.99 -12.82
N HIS A 395 11.79 8.94 -14.04
CA HIS A 395 12.14 7.69 -14.70
C HIS A 395 13.31 6.93 -14.05
N LEU A 396 14.38 7.64 -13.68
CA LEU A 396 15.48 7.02 -12.93
C LEU A 396 15.14 6.81 -11.46
N MET A 397 14.23 7.62 -10.88
CA MET A 397 13.68 7.35 -9.56
C MET A 397 12.89 6.04 -9.54
N ASP A 398 12.09 5.78 -10.58
CA ASP A 398 11.37 4.52 -10.75
C ASP A 398 12.36 3.35 -10.98
N SER A 399 13.39 3.52 -11.84
CA SER A 399 14.44 2.50 -12.03
C SER A 399 15.20 2.20 -10.73
N LEU A 400 15.54 3.21 -9.94
CA LEU A 400 16.22 3.05 -8.64
C LEU A 400 15.30 2.27 -7.66
N ARG A 401 14.05 2.64 -7.58
CA ARG A 401 13.05 2.00 -6.75
C ARG A 401 12.83 0.55 -7.16
N TYR A 402 12.67 0.27 -8.45
CA TYR A 402 12.52 -1.08 -8.98
C TYR A 402 13.69 -1.99 -8.59
N ALA A 403 14.92 -1.50 -8.76
CA ALA A 403 16.10 -2.26 -8.43
C ALA A 403 16.19 -2.57 -6.93
N LEU A 404 16.18 -1.53 -6.08
CA LEU A 404 16.45 -1.67 -4.66
C LEU A 404 15.29 -2.34 -3.90
N PHE A 405 14.05 -1.96 -4.20
CA PHE A 405 12.90 -2.50 -3.49
C PHE A 405 12.64 -3.95 -3.85
N THR A 406 12.72 -4.32 -5.13
CA THR A 406 12.52 -5.71 -5.57
C THR A 406 13.62 -6.62 -5.04
N TYR A 407 14.87 -6.16 -5.03
CA TYR A 407 16.00 -6.95 -4.50
C TYR A 407 15.77 -7.43 -3.06
N MET A 408 15.10 -6.62 -2.23
CA MET A 408 14.84 -6.94 -0.82
C MET A 408 13.61 -7.81 -0.60
N THR A 409 12.80 -8.05 -1.62
CA THR A 409 11.64 -8.95 -1.49
C THR A 409 12.06 -10.42 -1.55
N PRO A 410 11.37 -11.35 -0.86
CA PRO A 410 11.77 -12.77 -0.81
C PRO A 410 11.91 -13.44 -2.19
N ASP A 411 11.12 -12.98 -3.18
CA ASP A 411 11.15 -13.49 -4.55
C ASP A 411 12.14 -12.73 -5.46
N GLY A 412 12.67 -11.59 -4.99
CA GLY A 412 13.57 -10.71 -5.75
C GLY A 412 15.04 -11.07 -5.63
N ALA A 413 15.48 -11.63 -4.51
CA ALA A 413 16.88 -11.97 -4.29
C ALA A 413 17.39 -13.00 -5.33
N PRO A 414 18.57 -12.80 -5.94
CA PRO A 414 19.14 -13.77 -6.86
C PRO A 414 19.37 -15.10 -6.16
N SER A 415 19.01 -16.22 -6.83
CA SER A 415 19.26 -17.56 -6.29
C SER A 415 20.75 -17.75 -6.03
N ALA A 416 21.11 -18.23 -4.85
CA ALA A 416 22.48 -18.45 -4.38
C ALA A 416 23.26 -19.50 -5.22
N GLY A 417 23.39 -19.29 -6.52
CA GLY A 417 24.03 -20.20 -7.47
C GLY A 417 24.53 -19.52 -8.75
N ALA A 418 24.24 -18.25 -8.93
CA ALA A 418 24.57 -17.50 -10.16
C ALA A 418 25.92 -16.76 -10.11
N PHE A 419 26.66 -16.84 -9.01
CA PHE A 419 27.91 -16.10 -8.86
C PHE A 419 29.10 -16.88 -9.43
N GLY A 420 29.43 -16.57 -10.67
CA GLY A 420 30.77 -16.82 -11.19
C GLY A 420 31.76 -15.94 -10.41
N THR A 421 32.84 -16.57 -9.93
CA THR A 421 33.95 -15.89 -9.27
C THR A 421 34.37 -14.63 -10.00
N PRO A 422 34.61 -13.48 -9.32
CA PRO A 422 35.01 -12.24 -9.94
C PRO A 422 36.29 -12.44 -10.77
N ALA A 423 36.23 -12.08 -12.04
CA ALA A 423 37.39 -12.11 -12.90
C ALA A 423 38.39 -11.05 -12.42
N ASN A 424 39.46 -11.49 -11.82
CA ASN A 424 40.61 -10.70 -11.39
C ASN A 424 41.25 -10.07 -12.65
N ARG A 425 40.75 -8.92 -13.11
CA ARG A 425 41.37 -8.15 -14.21
C ARG A 425 42.42 -7.19 -13.65
N ARG A 426 43.66 -7.67 -13.66
CA ARG A 426 44.83 -6.78 -13.57
C ARG A 426 44.83 -5.86 -14.79
N GLY A 427 44.75 -4.56 -14.56
CA GLY A 427 44.99 -3.55 -15.57
C GLY A 427 46.36 -3.70 -16.23
N GLY A 428 46.35 -3.96 -17.51
CA GLY A 428 47.53 -3.92 -18.37
C GLY A 428 47.46 -2.67 -19.24
N ASN A 429 48.04 -1.56 -18.75
CA ASN A 429 48.43 -0.46 -19.59
C ASN A 429 49.51 -0.95 -20.55
N GLN A 430 49.25 -0.95 -21.85
CA GLN A 430 50.30 -0.84 -22.86
C GLN A 430 49.82 0.00 -24.04
N TRP A 431 50.23 1.25 -24.01
CA TRP A 431 50.32 2.07 -25.19
C TRP A 431 51.55 1.64 -26.01
N ARG A 432 51.35 1.28 -27.27
CA ARG A 432 52.25 1.59 -28.39
C ARG A 432 51.44 1.84 -29.65
#